data_81bfc8f969e719976ec1bd8bb5f0e379
#
_entry.id   81bfc8f969e719976ec1bd8bb5f0e379
#
_cell.length_a   1.000
_cell.length_b   1.000
_cell.length_c   1.000
_cell.angle_alpha   90.00
_cell.angle_beta   90.00
_cell.angle_gamma   90.00
#
_symmetry.space_group_name_H-M   'P 1'
#
loop_
_entity.id
_entity.type
_entity.pdbx_description
1 polymer ?
#
loop_
_entity_poly.entity_id
_entity_poly.type
_entity_poly.pdbx_seq_one_letter_code
_entity_poly.pdbx_strand_id
1 'polypeptide(L)'
;MKNLFLFFPLIILMACSQSNDNNSRENLLQAEKFFFFILNNNEVVEIETGLQYTVLESSGSIRMPNLNSTITADFHGTLMDGSVFWSSIDNGEPLTIVLSQLIPGCQKAISMMNEGDSWRVFIHPNLAYGEEGRPGIPSNSALTFDITLHAVRDS
;
A
#
# COMPACT_ATOMS: atom_id res chain seq x y z
N MET A 1 34.20 32.29 47.52
CA MET A 1 32.91 32.29 46.82
C MET A 1 33.21 32.11 45.32
N LYS A 2 33.16 30.89 44.81
CA LYS A 2 33.37 30.59 43.38
C LYS A 2 32.09 29.95 42.85
N ASN A 3 31.35 30.69 42.02
CA ASN A 3 30.17 30.20 41.34
C ASN A 3 30.59 29.23 40.22
N LEU A 4 30.27 27.97 40.40
CA LEU A 4 30.41 26.93 39.38
C LEU A 4 29.13 26.92 38.52
N PHE A 5 29.18 27.55 37.35
CA PHE A 5 28.14 27.43 36.33
C PHE A 5 28.23 26.03 35.69
N LEU A 6 27.27 25.18 36.00
CA LEU A 6 27.09 23.92 35.30
C LEU A 6 26.46 24.20 33.92
N PHE A 7 27.25 24.11 32.88
CA PHE A 7 26.78 24.02 31.50
C PHE A 7 26.20 22.60 31.29
N PHE A 8 24.89 22.49 31.21
CA PHE A 8 24.23 21.27 30.78
C PHE A 8 24.11 21.33 29.25
N PRO A 9 24.76 20.48 28.44
CA PRO A 9 24.60 20.51 27.00
C PRO A 9 23.25 19.88 26.65
N LEU A 10 22.44 20.65 25.98
CA LEU A 10 21.21 20.24 25.29
C LEU A 10 21.56 19.33 24.09
N ILE A 11 21.72 18.02 24.34
CA ILE A 11 22.00 17.00 23.30
C ILE A 11 20.90 15.92 23.33
N ILE A 12 19.62 16.26 23.22
CA ILE A 12 18.54 15.26 23.20
C ILE A 12 17.63 15.39 21.97
N LEU A 13 17.86 16.29 21.04
CA LEU A 13 16.96 16.49 19.90
C LEU A 13 17.42 15.90 18.55
N MET A 14 18.61 15.32 18.45
CA MET A 14 19.11 14.72 17.21
C MET A 14 18.88 13.21 17.07
N ALA A 15 18.59 12.47 18.14
CA ALA A 15 18.48 11.02 18.08
C ALA A 15 17.16 10.52 17.46
N CYS A 16 16.07 11.29 17.56
CA CYS A 16 14.78 10.86 17.01
C CYS A 16 14.66 11.03 15.49
N SER A 17 15.31 12.02 14.88
CA SER A 17 15.25 12.20 13.43
C SER A 17 16.09 11.16 12.69
N GLN A 18 17.27 10.83 13.21
CA GLN A 18 18.15 9.82 12.60
C GLN A 18 17.58 8.40 12.65
N SER A 19 16.81 8.05 13.67
CA SER A 19 16.17 6.72 13.75
C SER A 19 15.04 6.56 12.74
N ASN A 20 14.25 7.62 12.51
CA ASN A 20 13.17 7.60 11.52
C ASN A 20 13.70 7.54 10.09
N ASP A 21 14.76 8.28 9.77
CA ASP A 21 15.40 8.27 8.45
C ASP A 21 16.01 6.90 8.15
N ASN A 22 16.64 6.25 9.14
CA ASN A 22 17.20 4.92 8.96
C ASN A 22 16.13 3.87 8.71
N ASN A 23 15.03 3.89 9.46
CA ASN A 23 13.91 2.97 9.26
C ASN A 23 13.23 3.20 7.89
N SER A 24 13.07 4.44 7.46
CA SER A 24 12.52 4.80 6.15
C SER A 24 13.36 4.24 5.01
N ARG A 25 14.68 4.38 5.08
CA ARG A 25 15.61 3.82 4.09
C ARG A 25 15.64 2.30 4.08
N GLU A 26 15.59 1.68 5.26
CA GLU A 26 15.52 0.21 5.36
C GLU A 26 14.23 -0.33 4.74
N ASN A 27 13.08 0.29 5.03
CA ASN A 27 11.81 -0.09 4.44
C ASN A 27 11.83 0.00 2.90
N LEU A 28 12.42 1.09 2.36
CA LEU A 28 12.55 1.25 0.91
C LEU A 28 13.41 0.14 0.31
N LEU A 29 14.57 -0.16 0.92
CA LEU A 29 15.44 -1.23 0.45
C LEU A 29 14.76 -2.60 0.50
N GLN A 30 13.98 -2.87 1.53
CA GLN A 30 13.20 -4.10 1.65
C GLN A 30 12.08 -4.15 0.60
N ALA A 31 11.40 -3.02 0.33
CA ALA A 31 10.42 -2.92 -0.74
C ALA A 31 11.06 -3.25 -2.10
N GLU A 32 12.19 -2.64 -2.45
CA GLU A 32 12.90 -2.92 -3.71
C GLU A 32 13.27 -4.41 -3.86
N LYS A 33 13.82 -5.01 -2.80
CA LYS A 33 14.15 -6.44 -2.80
C LYS A 33 12.90 -7.31 -2.95
N PHE A 34 11.82 -6.96 -2.29
CA PHE A 34 10.56 -7.69 -2.36
C PHE A 34 10.01 -7.70 -3.80
N PHE A 35 9.91 -6.53 -4.43
CA PHE A 35 9.42 -6.42 -5.81
C PHE A 35 10.30 -7.16 -6.81
N PHE A 36 11.63 -7.09 -6.66
CA PHE A 36 12.55 -7.89 -7.47
C PHE A 36 12.34 -9.39 -7.29
N PHE A 37 12.08 -9.83 -6.05
CA PHE A 37 11.96 -11.25 -5.74
C PHE A 37 10.65 -11.85 -6.23
N ILE A 38 9.52 -11.14 -6.07
CA ILE A 38 8.21 -11.66 -6.46
C ILE A 38 8.04 -11.78 -7.98
N LEU A 39 8.74 -10.98 -8.78
CA LEU A 39 8.77 -11.12 -10.24
C LEU A 39 9.34 -12.47 -10.74
N ASN A 40 10.08 -13.19 -9.90
CA ASN A 40 10.52 -14.53 -10.25
C ASN A 40 9.44 -15.61 -10.11
N ASN A 41 8.28 -15.25 -9.56
CA ASN A 41 7.12 -16.13 -9.52
C ASN A 41 6.32 -16.01 -10.83
N ASN A 42 6.16 -17.11 -11.55
CA ASN A 42 5.47 -17.16 -12.85
C ASN A 42 3.97 -16.79 -12.78
N GLU A 43 3.39 -16.72 -11.59
CA GLU A 43 2.00 -16.32 -11.38
C GLU A 43 1.84 -14.80 -11.17
N VAL A 44 2.96 -14.08 -11.00
CA VAL A 44 2.97 -12.64 -10.80
C VAL A 44 3.11 -11.92 -12.14
N VAL A 45 2.23 -10.98 -12.38
CA VAL A 45 2.23 -10.13 -13.58
C VAL A 45 2.59 -8.70 -13.17
N GLU A 46 3.52 -8.08 -13.89
CA GLU A 46 3.87 -6.67 -13.70
C GLU A 46 2.99 -5.79 -14.60
N ILE A 47 2.32 -4.81 -14.01
CA ILE A 47 1.59 -3.75 -14.72
C ILE A 47 2.57 -2.65 -15.14
N GLU A 48 3.37 -2.20 -14.18
CA GLU A 48 4.47 -1.26 -14.34
C GLU A 48 5.46 -1.44 -13.20
N THR A 49 6.62 -0.82 -13.27
CA THR A 49 7.63 -0.88 -12.21
C THR A 49 7.03 -0.50 -10.86
N GLY A 50 7.06 -1.44 -9.93
CA GLY A 50 6.51 -1.26 -8.58
C GLY A 50 4.99 -1.47 -8.46
N LEU A 51 4.34 -2.02 -9.49
CA LEU A 51 2.94 -2.45 -9.43
C LEU A 51 2.78 -3.82 -10.07
N GLN A 52 2.48 -4.80 -9.26
CA GLN A 52 2.38 -6.20 -9.66
C GLN A 52 1.12 -6.84 -9.08
N TYR A 53 0.64 -7.91 -9.70
CA TYR A 53 -0.52 -8.63 -9.21
C TYR A 53 -0.47 -10.12 -9.51
N THR A 54 -1.28 -10.86 -8.78
CA THR A 54 -1.65 -12.25 -9.06
C THR A 54 -3.17 -12.35 -9.09
N VAL A 55 -3.72 -13.03 -10.08
CA VAL A 55 -5.16 -13.32 -10.13
C VAL A 55 -5.45 -14.44 -9.15
N LEU A 56 -6.30 -14.17 -8.15
CA LEU A 56 -6.77 -15.17 -7.19
C LEU A 56 -8.01 -15.87 -7.73
N GLU A 57 -8.93 -15.08 -8.33
CA GLU A 57 -10.17 -15.58 -8.92
C GLU A 57 -10.57 -14.69 -10.08
N SER A 58 -11.02 -15.30 -11.20
CA SER A 58 -11.53 -14.60 -12.37
C SER A 58 -13.00 -14.88 -12.55
N SER A 59 -13.80 -13.83 -12.65
CA SER A 59 -15.26 -13.91 -12.80
C SER A 59 -15.73 -14.29 -14.19
N GLY A 60 -14.89 -14.06 -15.19
CA GLY A 60 -15.28 -14.14 -16.60
C GLY A 60 -16.16 -12.98 -17.08
N SER A 61 -16.44 -11.99 -16.25
CA SER A 61 -17.04 -10.71 -16.66
C SER A 61 -16.09 -9.94 -17.58
N ILE A 62 -16.65 -9.00 -18.35
CA ILE A 62 -15.89 -8.09 -19.20
C ILE A 62 -16.07 -6.62 -18.76
N ARG A 63 -16.71 -6.39 -17.62
CA ARG A 63 -17.00 -5.05 -17.11
C ARG A 63 -15.86 -4.55 -16.24
N MET A 64 -15.09 -3.61 -16.75
CA MET A 64 -13.99 -2.95 -16.05
C MET A 64 -14.39 -1.52 -15.65
N PRO A 65 -13.96 -1.03 -14.48
CA PRO A 65 -14.17 0.36 -14.08
C PRO A 65 -13.21 1.32 -14.78
N ASN A 66 -13.64 2.57 -14.92
CA ASN A 66 -12.76 3.70 -15.19
C ASN A 66 -12.60 4.57 -13.93
N LEU A 67 -11.73 5.58 -13.97
CA LEU A 67 -11.43 6.40 -12.79
C LEU A 67 -12.64 7.15 -12.20
N ASN A 68 -13.69 7.40 -13.00
CA ASN A 68 -14.91 8.06 -12.54
C ASN A 68 -15.98 7.08 -12.04
N SER A 69 -15.79 5.78 -12.27
CA SER A 69 -16.72 4.76 -11.81
C SER A 69 -16.73 4.68 -10.29
N THR A 70 -17.92 4.50 -9.73
CA THR A 70 -18.10 4.11 -8.32
C THR A 70 -17.98 2.59 -8.24
N ILE A 71 -17.02 2.11 -7.45
CA ILE A 71 -16.81 0.68 -7.21
C ILE A 71 -17.31 0.29 -5.83
N THR A 72 -17.72 -0.97 -5.68
CA THR A 72 -17.92 -1.63 -4.40
C THR A 72 -16.98 -2.83 -4.35
N ALA A 73 -16.06 -2.85 -3.39
CA ALA A 73 -15.04 -3.87 -3.30
C ALA A 73 -14.65 -4.18 -1.86
N ASP A 74 -14.25 -5.42 -1.63
CA ASP A 74 -13.52 -5.79 -0.43
C ASP A 74 -12.03 -5.56 -0.62
N PHE A 75 -11.40 -5.11 0.45
CA PHE A 75 -9.97 -4.91 0.54
C PHE A 75 -9.44 -5.51 1.84
N HIS A 76 -8.36 -6.24 1.76
CA HIS A 76 -7.58 -6.67 2.92
C HIS A 76 -6.14 -6.25 2.71
N GLY A 77 -5.71 -5.20 3.43
CA GLY A 77 -4.41 -4.55 3.25
C GLY A 77 -3.42 -4.98 4.33
N THR A 78 -2.26 -5.50 3.90
CA THR A 78 -1.17 -5.93 4.76
C THR A 78 0.15 -5.27 4.41
N LEU A 79 1.01 -5.10 5.43
CA LEU A 79 2.42 -4.77 5.27
C LEU A 79 3.24 -6.02 4.90
N MET A 80 4.53 -5.86 4.58
CA MET A 80 5.42 -6.97 4.21
C MET A 80 5.62 -7.99 5.35
N ASP A 81 5.48 -7.58 6.60
CA ASP A 81 5.54 -8.47 7.77
C ASP A 81 4.25 -9.24 8.03
N GLY A 82 3.21 -9.02 7.19
CA GLY A 82 1.90 -9.65 7.29
C GLY A 82 0.95 -8.93 8.25
N SER A 83 1.36 -7.85 8.90
CA SER A 83 0.46 -7.08 9.77
C SER A 83 -0.62 -6.38 8.94
N VAL A 84 -1.87 -6.49 9.38
CA VAL A 84 -3.02 -5.86 8.75
C VAL A 84 -3.07 -4.39 9.15
N PHE A 85 -3.04 -3.47 8.18
CA PHE A 85 -3.22 -2.05 8.46
C PHE A 85 -4.64 -1.57 8.18
N TRP A 86 -5.39 -2.27 7.33
CA TRP A 86 -6.79 -1.99 7.06
C TRP A 86 -7.49 -3.16 6.38
N SER A 87 -8.76 -3.42 6.72
CA SER A 87 -9.56 -4.49 6.13
C SER A 87 -11.05 -4.12 6.16
N SER A 88 -11.71 -4.11 4.99
CA SER A 88 -13.17 -3.98 4.91
C SER A 88 -13.87 -5.22 5.46
N ILE A 89 -13.24 -6.39 5.27
CA ILE A 89 -13.76 -7.67 5.74
C ILE A 89 -13.87 -7.68 7.27
N ASP A 90 -12.82 -7.19 7.96
CA ASP A 90 -12.81 -7.10 9.43
C ASP A 90 -13.79 -6.03 9.94
N ASN A 91 -14.06 -5.01 9.14
CA ASN A 91 -15.07 -3.98 9.41
C ASN A 91 -16.51 -4.45 9.13
N GLY A 92 -16.69 -5.58 8.43
CA GLY A 92 -17.97 -6.23 8.20
C GLY A 92 -18.75 -5.72 7.00
N GLU A 93 -18.19 -4.79 6.19
CA GLU A 93 -18.85 -4.25 4.99
C GLU A 93 -17.85 -3.86 3.90
N PRO A 94 -18.16 -4.12 2.61
CA PRO A 94 -17.35 -3.68 1.49
C PRO A 94 -17.28 -2.15 1.39
N LEU A 95 -16.15 -1.65 0.91
CA LEU A 95 -15.98 -0.22 0.64
C LEU A 95 -16.65 0.16 -0.68
N THR A 96 -17.51 1.19 -0.65
CA THR A 96 -18.06 1.83 -1.85
C THR A 96 -17.45 3.22 -2.02
N ILE A 97 -16.73 3.42 -3.14
CA ILE A 97 -15.92 4.62 -3.37
C ILE A 97 -15.76 4.91 -4.86
N VAL A 98 -15.55 6.17 -5.24
CA VAL A 98 -15.12 6.51 -6.60
C VAL A 98 -13.66 6.09 -6.78
N LEU A 99 -13.35 5.37 -7.87
CA LEU A 99 -12.04 4.76 -8.08
C LEU A 99 -10.90 5.78 -8.00
N SER A 100 -11.09 6.99 -8.50
CA SER A 100 -10.07 8.07 -8.47
C SER A 100 -9.71 8.56 -7.05
N GLN A 101 -10.45 8.17 -6.02
CA GLN A 101 -10.17 8.55 -4.62
C GLN A 101 -9.20 7.59 -3.91
N LEU A 102 -8.87 6.46 -4.54
CA LEU A 102 -7.90 5.50 -4.01
C LEU A 102 -6.45 5.93 -4.29
N ILE A 103 -5.49 5.25 -3.67
CA ILE A 103 -4.06 5.44 -3.97
C ILE A 103 -3.74 5.04 -5.42
N PRO A 104 -2.71 5.65 -6.06
CA PRO A 104 -2.42 5.43 -7.49
C PRO A 104 -2.27 3.96 -7.87
N GLY A 105 -1.63 3.14 -7.05
CA GLY A 105 -1.48 1.71 -7.31
C GLY A 105 -2.82 0.97 -7.37
N CYS A 106 -3.74 1.25 -6.44
CA CYS A 106 -5.09 0.68 -6.48
C CYS A 106 -5.89 1.16 -7.68
N GLN A 107 -5.82 2.45 -8.03
CA GLN A 107 -6.51 2.99 -9.21
C GLN A 107 -6.11 2.23 -10.48
N LYS A 108 -4.82 2.03 -10.69
CA LYS A 108 -4.28 1.37 -11.87
C LYS A 108 -4.65 -0.13 -11.91
N ALA A 109 -4.45 -0.83 -10.80
CA ALA A 109 -4.75 -2.26 -10.74
C ALA A 109 -6.25 -2.54 -10.93
N ILE A 110 -7.11 -1.82 -10.21
CA ILE A 110 -8.56 -2.03 -10.25
C ILE A 110 -9.13 -1.65 -11.62
N SER A 111 -8.56 -0.65 -12.32
CA SER A 111 -8.97 -0.32 -13.70
C SER A 111 -8.76 -1.47 -14.70
N MET A 112 -7.97 -2.48 -14.34
CA MET A 112 -7.73 -3.68 -15.16
C MET A 112 -8.51 -4.90 -14.67
N MET A 113 -9.15 -4.83 -13.50
CA MET A 113 -9.99 -5.90 -12.98
C MET A 113 -11.37 -5.87 -13.62
N ASN A 114 -11.93 -7.05 -13.86
CA ASN A 114 -13.36 -7.18 -14.19
C ASN A 114 -14.20 -7.26 -12.91
N GLU A 115 -15.46 -6.82 -13.02
CA GLU A 115 -16.43 -7.01 -11.95
C GLU A 115 -16.55 -8.50 -11.60
N GLY A 116 -16.38 -8.82 -10.31
CA GLY A 116 -16.35 -10.16 -9.75
C GLY A 116 -14.96 -10.78 -9.62
N ASP A 117 -13.90 -10.16 -10.15
CA ASP A 117 -12.53 -10.66 -10.01
C ASP A 117 -12.01 -10.47 -8.58
N SER A 118 -11.10 -11.36 -8.17
CA SER A 118 -10.30 -11.23 -6.95
C SER A 118 -8.82 -11.28 -7.30
N TRP A 119 -8.09 -10.25 -6.93
CA TRP A 119 -6.65 -10.12 -7.19
C TRP A 119 -5.87 -9.85 -5.90
N ARG A 120 -4.65 -10.37 -5.83
CA ARG A 120 -3.63 -9.89 -4.89
C ARG A 120 -2.75 -8.89 -5.61
N VAL A 121 -2.70 -7.66 -5.09
CA VAL A 121 -1.99 -6.54 -5.70
C VAL A 121 -0.85 -6.12 -4.78
N PHE A 122 0.36 -6.02 -5.34
CA PHE A 122 1.56 -5.56 -4.66
C PHE A 122 1.88 -4.14 -5.12
N ILE A 123 2.00 -3.20 -4.18
CA ILE A 123 2.12 -1.77 -4.46
C ILE A 123 3.38 -1.22 -3.79
N HIS A 124 4.32 -0.75 -4.61
CA HIS A 124 5.51 -0.06 -4.14
C HIS A 124 5.14 1.26 -3.45
N PRO A 125 5.88 1.70 -2.42
CA PRO A 125 5.58 2.94 -1.69
C PRO A 125 5.36 4.17 -2.59
N ASN A 126 6.07 4.31 -3.71
CA ASN A 126 5.89 5.42 -4.64
C ASN A 126 4.49 5.50 -5.30
N LEU A 127 3.74 4.40 -5.29
CA LEU A 127 2.36 4.31 -5.79
C LEU A 127 1.34 4.20 -4.65
N ALA A 128 1.79 4.41 -3.41
CA ALA A 128 1.01 4.34 -2.19
C ALA A 128 1.24 5.60 -1.33
N TYR A 129 1.86 5.46 -0.15
CA TYR A 129 2.01 6.57 0.82
C TYR A 129 3.44 7.12 0.92
N GLY A 130 4.39 6.59 0.16
CA GLY A 130 5.76 7.09 0.02
C GLY A 130 6.51 7.26 1.34
N GLU A 131 7.37 8.27 1.36
CA GLU A 131 8.20 8.61 2.53
C GLU A 131 7.40 9.14 3.71
N GLU A 132 6.23 9.70 3.48
CA GLU A 132 5.41 10.26 4.55
C GLU A 132 4.74 9.15 5.38
N GLY A 133 4.35 8.03 4.72
CA GLY A 133 3.54 7.01 5.37
C GLY A 133 2.18 7.55 5.83
N ARG A 134 1.55 6.88 6.80
CA ARG A 134 0.35 7.36 7.51
C ARG A 134 0.16 6.57 8.79
N PRO A 135 -0.76 6.96 9.70
CA PRO A 135 -1.05 6.15 10.89
C PRO A 135 -1.32 4.68 10.53
N GLY A 136 -0.53 3.77 11.09
CA GLY A 136 -0.57 2.33 10.80
C GLY A 136 0.25 1.87 9.58
N ILE A 137 0.79 2.79 8.77
CA ILE A 137 1.64 2.47 7.62
C ILE A 137 2.94 3.26 7.73
N PRO A 138 4.06 2.61 8.11
CA PRO A 138 5.35 3.26 8.21
C PRO A 138 5.82 3.88 6.88
N SER A 139 6.74 4.83 6.97
CA SER A 139 7.42 5.44 5.83
C SER A 139 8.00 4.38 4.90
N ASN A 140 7.84 4.58 3.60
CA ASN A 140 8.35 3.71 2.54
C ASN A 140 7.94 2.23 2.65
N SER A 141 6.74 1.96 3.16
CA SER A 141 6.19 0.60 3.23
C SER A 141 5.64 0.14 1.89
N ALA A 142 6.07 -1.03 1.43
CA ALA A 142 5.36 -1.76 0.39
C ALA A 142 4.04 -2.30 0.94
N LEU A 143 3.00 -2.26 0.13
CA LEU A 143 1.66 -2.71 0.52
C LEU A 143 1.26 -3.92 -0.32
N THR A 144 0.55 -4.85 0.32
CA THR A 144 -0.16 -5.93 -0.35
C THR A 144 -1.64 -5.79 -0.08
N PHE A 145 -2.44 -5.83 -1.12
CA PHE A 145 -3.90 -5.85 -1.02
C PHE A 145 -4.48 -7.10 -1.66
N ASP A 146 -5.31 -7.83 -0.94
CA ASP A 146 -6.28 -8.73 -1.53
C ASP A 146 -7.54 -7.93 -1.80
N ILE A 147 -7.96 -7.86 -3.07
CA ILE A 147 -9.07 -7.04 -3.55
C ILE A 147 -10.08 -7.96 -4.23
N THR A 148 -11.36 -7.89 -3.83
CA THR A 148 -12.48 -8.50 -4.54
C THR A 148 -13.40 -7.40 -5.04
N LEU A 149 -13.52 -7.25 -6.36
CA LEU A 149 -14.33 -6.21 -7.00
C LEU A 149 -15.77 -6.70 -7.19
N HIS A 150 -16.67 -6.34 -6.29
CA HIS A 150 -18.05 -6.82 -6.30
C HIS A 150 -18.94 -6.14 -7.33
N ALA A 151 -18.81 -4.83 -7.49
CA ALA A 151 -19.66 -4.07 -8.40
C ALA A 151 -18.97 -2.84 -8.98
N VAL A 152 -19.34 -2.51 -10.22
CA VAL A 152 -18.93 -1.31 -10.94
C VAL A 152 -20.17 -0.52 -11.34
N ARG A 153 -20.21 0.77 -11.03
CA ARG A 153 -21.25 1.71 -11.46
C ARG A 153 -20.62 2.89 -12.16
N ASP A 154 -20.96 3.07 -13.41
CA ASP A 154 -20.56 4.25 -14.18
C ASP A 154 -21.38 5.46 -13.73
N SER A 155 -20.73 6.63 -13.66
CA SER A 155 -21.35 7.91 -13.32
C SER A 155 -22.11 8.47 -14.52
#